data_a39c2145326319e5f041244a3724b726
#
_entry.id   a39c2145326319e5f041244a3724b726
#
_cell.length_a   1.000
_cell.length_b   1.000
_cell.length_c   1.000
_cell.angle_alpha   90.00
_cell.angle_beta   90.00
_cell.angle_gamma   90.00
#
_symmetry.space_group_name_H-M   'P 1'
#
loop_
_entity.id
_entity.type
_entity.pdbx_description
1 polymer ?
#
loop_
_entity_poly.entity_id
_entity_poly.type
_entity_poly.pdbx_seq_one_letter_code
_entity_poly.pdbx_strand_id
1 'polypeptide(L)'
;MWVGAGRLSTIYILIWFTDRWCNRASSEAPHFTACCKASSHSACCTTQVLARRLFPMFDLYRLRGRITALVLSEAWRRRAALWGGAVAVALVAILFAKASDAAFHLFQRITSHSPWWALLLTPGIFALLAWLTSGVLKPTRGSGIPQVIAALDKADEPFRKTNLSPAVSAGKLLLTSLSLLGGASVGREGPTVHVGASLMYLFGRWFGFKDPRELSHFLLAGGAAGIAAAFNTPLAGIVFAIEELSGRFEHRFSGTLLTAVIVGGVVSLGLLGNYTYFGHVSARLPLGQGWLAILLCGVVAGLLGGLFARAVLASAAGRPRWLDQLRQRHPVLLAAGCGLVVVVLALVFGEGAFGTGYEQARSLVQGQALVGHEFGLMKLLANLASYVAGIPGGLFSPALAVGAGLGHNLSVLMPGVDPRAFVLLGMCAYLTGVTQAPLTSAVISLELTDSGDLLLPILATVLIARGVSGLVCRVPIYRGLAELLMEPKTAEDVAVEAPAVRTSRTRENGDD
;
A
#
# COMPACT_ATOMS: atom_id res chain seq x y z
N MET A 1 23.60 -8.89 23.41
CA MET A 1 24.49 -9.57 22.44
C MET A 1 24.82 -8.60 21.31
N TRP A 2 25.91 -7.88 21.54
CA TRP A 2 26.47 -6.85 20.63
C TRP A 2 27.80 -7.39 20.09
N VAL A 3 27.80 -8.10 18.98
CA VAL A 3 29.03 -8.42 18.21
C VAL A 3 28.64 -8.67 16.75
N GLY A 4 28.43 -7.65 15.97
CA GLY A 4 28.11 -7.81 14.53
C GLY A 4 28.32 -6.55 13.68
N ALA A 5 28.17 -5.39 14.27
CA ALA A 5 28.20 -4.11 13.53
C ALA A 5 29.62 -3.58 13.22
N GLY A 6 30.65 -4.09 13.91
CA GLY A 6 32.04 -3.61 13.74
C GLY A 6 32.81 -4.16 12.55
N ARG A 7 32.36 -5.26 11.95
CA ARG A 7 33.13 -5.91 10.85
C ARG A 7 32.80 -5.39 9.44
N LEU A 8 31.64 -4.80 9.25
CA LEU A 8 31.26 -4.22 7.93
C LEU A 8 31.91 -2.85 7.68
N SER A 9 32.05 -2.04 8.74
CA SER A 9 32.75 -0.74 8.64
C SER A 9 34.24 -0.88 8.39
N THR A 10 34.90 -1.92 8.95
CA THR A 10 36.31 -2.20 8.72
C THR A 10 36.58 -2.67 7.30
N ILE A 11 35.68 -3.42 6.69
CA ILE A 11 35.79 -3.84 5.27
C ILE A 11 35.64 -2.64 4.33
N TYR A 12 34.77 -1.68 4.60
CA TYR A 12 34.62 -0.46 3.81
C TYR A 12 35.85 0.45 3.90
N ILE A 13 36.43 0.58 5.07
CA ILE A 13 37.64 1.39 5.30
C ILE A 13 38.85 0.74 4.62
N LEU A 14 38.96 -0.58 4.66
CA LEU A 14 40.05 -1.31 3.94
C LEU A 14 39.90 -1.23 2.41
N ILE A 15 38.70 -1.27 1.87
CA ILE A 15 38.46 -1.10 0.42
C ILE A 15 38.77 0.33 0.00
N TRP A 16 38.43 1.34 0.80
CA TRP A 16 38.72 2.76 0.49
C TRP A 16 40.23 3.10 0.54
N PHE A 17 40.95 2.48 1.50
CA PHE A 17 42.43 2.66 1.60
C PHE A 17 43.20 1.96 0.49
N THR A 18 42.74 0.79 0.01
CA THR A 18 43.46 0.05 -1.06
C THR A 18 43.22 0.63 -2.44
N ASP A 19 42.07 1.25 -2.72
CA ASP A 19 41.79 1.93 -4.00
C ASP A 19 42.68 3.20 -4.16
N ARG A 20 42.93 3.90 -3.05
CA ARG A 20 43.78 5.10 -3.08
C ARG A 20 45.27 4.80 -3.22
N TRP A 21 45.69 3.60 -2.79
CA TRP A 21 47.08 3.14 -2.89
C TRP A 21 47.39 2.57 -4.28
N CYS A 22 46.48 1.86 -4.90
CA CYS A 22 46.65 1.30 -6.23
C CYS A 22 46.65 2.39 -7.33
N ASN A 23 45.83 3.44 -7.19
CA ASN A 23 45.82 4.58 -8.11
C ASN A 23 47.07 5.49 -7.98
N ARG A 24 47.74 5.49 -6.82
CA ARG A 24 49.00 6.22 -6.64
C ARG A 24 50.23 5.45 -7.19
N ALA A 25 50.18 4.11 -7.12
CA ALA A 25 51.27 3.28 -7.64
C ALA A 25 51.31 3.21 -9.18
N SER A 26 50.18 3.45 -9.84
CA SER A 26 50.13 3.46 -11.32
C SER A 26 50.53 4.79 -11.95
N SER A 27 50.61 5.89 -11.17
CA SER A 27 51.05 7.20 -11.66
C SER A 27 52.53 7.51 -11.46
N GLU A 28 53.28 6.69 -10.69
CA GLU A 28 54.67 6.96 -10.36
C GLU A 28 55.72 5.97 -10.94
N ALA A 29 55.36 5.04 -11.81
CA ALA A 29 56.31 4.06 -12.37
C ALA A 29 56.29 3.94 -13.90
N PRO A 30 56.78 4.95 -14.64
CA PRO A 30 57.08 4.77 -16.08
C PRO A 30 58.40 4.03 -16.33
N HIS A 31 59.20 3.66 -15.32
CA HIS A 31 60.53 3.09 -15.50
C HIS A 31 60.64 1.58 -15.35
N PHE A 32 59.58 0.84 -15.01
CA PHE A 32 59.69 -0.62 -14.79
C PHE A 32 59.54 -1.46 -16.07
N THR A 33 59.11 -0.89 -17.17
CA THR A 33 58.94 -1.58 -18.46
C THR A 33 60.21 -1.57 -19.34
N ALA A 34 61.22 -0.79 -18.98
CA ALA A 34 62.45 -0.68 -19.75
C ALA A 34 63.54 -1.71 -19.37
N CYS A 35 63.44 -2.36 -18.20
CA CYS A 35 64.48 -3.26 -17.69
C CYS A 35 64.35 -4.72 -18.18
N CYS A 36 63.24 -5.14 -18.76
CA CYS A 36 63.04 -6.50 -19.27
C CYS A 36 63.49 -6.74 -20.71
N LYS A 37 64.07 -5.72 -21.42
CA LYS A 37 64.53 -5.87 -22.82
C LYS A 37 65.99 -5.98 -22.97
N ALA A 38 66.81 -5.95 -21.93
CA ALA A 38 68.30 -5.83 -22.08
C ALA A 38 69.12 -6.91 -21.39
N SER A 39 68.63 -8.02 -20.91
CA SER A 39 69.49 -9.09 -20.40
C SER A 39 68.93 -10.49 -20.68
N SER A 40 69.66 -11.16 -21.60
CA SER A 40 69.61 -12.59 -21.83
C SER A 40 70.23 -13.32 -20.63
N HIS A 41 69.43 -13.76 -19.64
CA HIS A 41 69.88 -14.80 -18.71
C HIS A 41 68.66 -15.53 -18.07
N SER A 42 68.78 -16.85 -18.13
CA SER A 42 67.83 -17.89 -17.71
C SER A 42 67.48 -17.93 -16.21
N ALA A 43 67.99 -17.01 -15.39
CA ALA A 43 67.75 -16.97 -13.96
C ALA A 43 66.41 -16.28 -13.54
N CYS A 44 65.89 -15.47 -14.43
CA CYS A 44 64.63 -14.74 -14.13
C CYS A 44 63.35 -15.61 -14.27
N CYS A 45 63.46 -16.67 -15.08
CA CYS A 45 62.32 -17.58 -15.33
C CYS A 45 62.08 -18.58 -14.18
N THR A 46 63.17 -18.98 -13.49
CA THR A 46 63.08 -19.95 -12.39
C THR A 46 62.50 -19.35 -11.10
N THR A 47 62.76 -18.08 -10.84
CA THR A 47 62.19 -17.36 -9.70
C THR A 47 60.67 -17.09 -9.87
N GLN A 48 60.21 -16.88 -11.08
CA GLN A 48 58.74 -16.72 -11.34
C GLN A 48 57.97 -18.04 -11.23
N VAL A 49 58.61 -19.19 -11.55
CA VAL A 49 57.98 -20.50 -11.42
C VAL A 49 57.96 -20.96 -9.95
N LEU A 50 58.97 -20.62 -9.14
CA LEU A 50 58.99 -20.90 -7.70
C LEU A 50 58.03 -20.00 -6.93
N ALA A 51 57.89 -18.73 -7.29
CA ALA A 51 56.91 -17.81 -6.70
C ALA A 51 55.46 -18.24 -6.96
N ARG A 52 55.19 -18.92 -8.09
CA ARG A 52 53.86 -19.49 -8.37
C ARG A 52 53.53 -20.75 -7.55
N ARG A 53 54.52 -21.48 -7.01
CA ARG A 53 54.30 -22.68 -6.19
C ARG A 53 54.26 -22.43 -4.68
N LEU A 54 54.71 -21.29 -4.21
CA LEU A 54 54.86 -21.01 -2.76
C LEU A 54 53.81 -20.07 -2.17
N PHE A 55 52.96 -19.42 -2.97
CA PHE A 55 51.92 -18.56 -2.41
C PHE A 55 50.57 -18.76 -3.09
N PRO A 56 49.60 -19.38 -2.37
CA PRO A 56 48.19 -19.44 -2.83
C PRO A 56 47.48 -18.06 -2.76
N MET A 57 48.21 -16.96 -2.52
CA MET A 57 47.67 -15.60 -2.50
C MET A 57 47.18 -15.11 -3.89
N PHE A 58 47.64 -15.71 -5.02
CA PHE A 58 47.15 -15.34 -6.37
C PHE A 58 45.70 -15.77 -6.62
N ASP A 59 45.26 -16.85 -5.99
CA ASP A 59 43.84 -17.27 -6.06
C ASP A 59 42.93 -16.36 -5.25
N LEU A 60 43.39 -15.84 -4.11
CA LEU A 60 42.67 -14.86 -3.31
C LEU A 60 42.48 -13.52 -4.06
N TYR A 61 43.46 -13.07 -4.85
CA TYR A 61 43.34 -11.86 -5.66
C TYR A 61 42.35 -12.05 -6.84
N ARG A 62 42.39 -13.22 -7.50
CA ARG A 62 41.40 -13.57 -8.53
C ARG A 62 40.02 -13.79 -7.96
N LEU A 63 39.92 -14.42 -6.78
CA LEU A 63 38.66 -14.60 -6.06
C LEU A 63 38.11 -13.24 -5.61
N ARG A 64 38.95 -12.35 -5.09
CA ARG A 64 38.58 -10.97 -4.71
C ARG A 64 38.13 -10.16 -5.93
N GLY A 65 38.84 -10.24 -7.08
CA GLY A 65 38.40 -9.60 -8.31
C GLY A 65 37.08 -10.13 -8.85
N ARG A 66 36.83 -11.45 -8.74
CA ARG A 66 35.56 -12.07 -9.09
C ARG A 66 34.45 -11.69 -8.12
N ILE A 67 34.70 -11.64 -6.83
CA ILE A 67 33.74 -11.20 -5.82
C ILE A 67 33.40 -9.72 -6.00
N THR A 68 34.39 -8.85 -6.23
CA THR A 68 34.15 -7.41 -6.49
C THR A 68 33.39 -7.21 -7.80
N ALA A 69 33.71 -7.93 -8.87
CA ALA A 69 32.99 -7.89 -10.14
C ALA A 69 31.54 -8.45 -9.99
N LEU A 70 31.33 -9.47 -9.16
CA LEU A 70 30.03 -10.02 -8.85
C LEU A 70 29.20 -9.04 -7.99
N VAL A 71 29.79 -8.47 -6.95
CA VAL A 71 29.10 -7.52 -6.05
C VAL A 71 28.82 -6.19 -6.76
N LEU A 72 29.65 -5.77 -7.71
CA LEU A 72 29.43 -4.60 -8.56
C LEU A 72 28.59 -4.90 -9.80
N SER A 73 28.22 -6.15 -10.06
CA SER A 73 27.35 -6.48 -11.19
C SER A 73 25.96 -5.90 -10.99
N GLU A 74 25.36 -5.41 -12.06
CA GLU A 74 23.99 -4.86 -12.05
C GLU A 74 22.96 -5.86 -11.47
N ALA A 75 23.16 -7.15 -11.76
CA ALA A 75 22.31 -8.23 -11.24
C ALA A 75 22.35 -8.33 -9.70
N TRP A 76 23.52 -8.16 -9.07
CA TRP A 76 23.65 -8.17 -7.63
C TRP A 76 23.11 -6.89 -6.97
N ARG A 77 23.35 -5.73 -7.58
CA ARG A 77 22.75 -4.47 -7.12
C ARG A 77 21.22 -4.55 -7.13
N ARG A 78 20.64 -5.13 -8.21
CA ARG A 78 19.20 -5.34 -8.33
C ARG A 78 18.68 -6.27 -7.23
N ARG A 79 19.32 -7.42 -6.98
CA ARG A 79 18.95 -8.35 -5.90
C ARG A 79 19.04 -7.70 -4.55
N ALA A 80 20.13 -7.00 -4.24
CA ALA A 80 20.32 -6.30 -2.98
C ALA A 80 19.26 -5.20 -2.75
N ALA A 81 18.92 -4.43 -3.78
CA ALA A 81 17.87 -3.43 -3.73
C ALA A 81 16.49 -4.08 -3.46
N LEU A 82 16.18 -5.18 -4.14
CA LEU A 82 14.91 -5.90 -3.98
C LEU A 82 14.79 -6.55 -2.61
N TRP A 83 15.80 -7.27 -2.15
CA TRP A 83 15.76 -7.96 -0.86
C TRP A 83 15.78 -6.96 0.30
N GLY A 84 16.70 -5.99 0.27
CA GLY A 84 16.76 -4.94 1.29
C GLY A 84 15.48 -4.10 1.32
N GLY A 85 14.96 -3.73 0.15
CA GLY A 85 13.69 -3.02 0.04
C GLY A 85 12.49 -3.83 0.54
N ALA A 86 12.38 -5.12 0.18
CA ALA A 86 11.28 -5.98 0.63
C ALA A 86 11.30 -6.20 2.15
N VAL A 87 12.49 -6.40 2.74
CA VAL A 87 12.65 -6.47 4.21
C VAL A 87 12.21 -5.16 4.85
N ALA A 88 12.66 -4.02 4.31
CA ALA A 88 12.25 -2.71 4.84
C ALA A 88 10.74 -2.48 4.73
N VAL A 89 10.12 -2.86 3.61
CA VAL A 89 8.66 -2.79 3.41
C VAL A 89 7.94 -3.63 4.45
N ALA A 90 8.35 -4.88 4.67
CA ALA A 90 7.71 -5.77 5.64
C ALA A 90 7.84 -5.22 7.07
N LEU A 91 9.02 -4.75 7.47
CA LEU A 91 9.24 -4.17 8.80
C LEU A 91 8.38 -2.93 9.03
N VAL A 92 8.32 -2.02 8.05
CA VAL A 92 7.50 -0.81 8.14
C VAL A 92 6.01 -1.15 8.15
N ALA A 93 5.57 -2.12 7.34
CA ALA A 93 4.17 -2.59 7.32
C ALA A 93 3.75 -3.16 8.69
N ILE A 94 4.58 -4.00 9.31
CA ILE A 94 4.32 -4.58 10.63
C ILE A 94 4.29 -3.50 11.72
N LEU A 95 5.26 -2.58 11.71
CA LEU A 95 5.29 -1.46 12.67
C LEU A 95 4.06 -0.56 12.52
N PHE A 96 3.69 -0.25 11.30
CA PHE A 96 2.50 0.56 11.00
C PHE A 96 1.20 -0.14 11.42
N ALA A 97 1.11 -1.46 11.20
CA ALA A 97 -0.04 -2.24 11.65
C ALA A 97 -0.19 -2.14 13.18
N LYS A 98 0.89 -2.39 13.93
CA LYS A 98 0.88 -2.27 15.40
C LYS A 98 0.57 -0.86 15.89
N ALA A 99 1.13 0.17 15.24
CA ALA A 99 0.86 1.56 15.58
C ALA A 99 -0.60 1.95 15.33
N SER A 100 -1.17 1.49 14.21
CA SER A 100 -2.56 1.70 13.84
C SER A 100 -3.53 1.02 14.82
N ASP A 101 -3.24 -0.24 15.19
CA ASP A 101 -4.04 -0.98 16.17
C ASP A 101 -3.95 -0.31 17.56
N ALA A 102 -2.77 0.08 18.00
CA ALA A 102 -2.59 0.81 19.26
C ALA A 102 -3.36 2.14 19.27
N ALA A 103 -3.34 2.89 18.15
CA ALA A 103 -4.09 4.13 18.00
C ALA A 103 -5.61 3.91 18.11
N PHE A 104 -6.13 2.88 17.44
CA PHE A 104 -7.55 2.54 17.52
C PHE A 104 -7.96 2.01 18.90
N HIS A 105 -7.14 1.17 19.52
CA HIS A 105 -7.39 0.72 20.90
C HIS A 105 -7.37 1.87 21.92
N LEU A 106 -6.53 2.88 21.71
CA LEU A 106 -6.55 4.08 22.55
C LEU A 106 -7.86 4.86 22.36
N PHE A 107 -8.34 5.00 21.12
CA PHE A 107 -9.67 5.57 20.86
C PHE A 107 -10.76 4.81 21.61
N GLN A 108 -10.78 3.48 21.49
CA GLN A 108 -11.79 2.63 22.18
C GLN A 108 -11.70 2.78 23.72
N ARG A 109 -10.51 2.87 24.30
CA ARG A 109 -10.34 3.12 25.72
C ARG A 109 -10.90 4.47 26.16
N ILE A 110 -10.71 5.52 25.37
CA ILE A 110 -11.26 6.86 25.67
C ILE A 110 -12.79 6.83 25.59
N THR A 111 -13.35 6.23 24.55
CA THR A 111 -14.80 6.19 24.32
C THR A 111 -15.53 5.21 25.24
N SER A 112 -14.86 4.17 25.74
CA SER A 112 -15.44 3.24 26.73
C SER A 112 -15.72 3.90 28.09
N HIS A 113 -15.02 4.98 28.47
CA HIS A 113 -15.34 5.74 29.66
C HIS A 113 -16.64 6.57 29.49
N SER A 114 -16.86 7.12 28.31
CA SER A 114 -18.10 7.80 27.93
C SER A 114 -18.19 7.92 26.41
N PRO A 115 -19.28 7.45 25.79
CA PRO A 115 -19.50 7.58 24.35
C PRO A 115 -19.50 9.03 23.85
N TRP A 116 -19.78 9.98 24.72
CA TRP A 116 -19.80 11.41 24.42
C TRP A 116 -18.43 11.97 24.01
N TRP A 117 -17.32 11.33 24.45
CA TRP A 117 -15.97 11.70 23.98
C TRP A 117 -15.82 11.54 22.48
N ALA A 118 -16.52 10.61 21.85
CA ALA A 118 -16.50 10.45 20.40
C ALA A 118 -17.02 11.68 19.66
N LEU A 119 -18.06 12.39 20.23
CA LEU A 119 -18.60 13.62 19.63
C LEU A 119 -17.58 14.75 19.52
N LEU A 120 -16.58 14.76 20.39
CA LEU A 120 -15.54 15.77 20.36
C LEU A 120 -14.31 15.30 19.59
N LEU A 121 -13.86 14.07 19.86
CA LEU A 121 -12.62 13.51 19.37
C LEU A 121 -12.68 13.24 17.86
N THR A 122 -13.76 12.59 17.39
CA THR A 122 -13.86 12.22 15.96
C THR A 122 -13.99 13.43 15.05
N PRO A 123 -14.94 14.37 15.22
CA PRO A 123 -15.00 15.57 14.39
C PRO A 123 -13.75 16.44 14.53
N GLY A 124 -13.17 16.53 15.74
CA GLY A 124 -11.95 17.32 15.99
C GLY A 124 -10.74 16.77 15.24
N ILE A 125 -10.54 15.45 15.26
CA ILE A 125 -9.43 14.81 14.50
C ILE A 125 -9.70 14.88 13.00
N PHE A 126 -10.92 14.69 12.51
CA PHE A 126 -11.25 14.87 11.09
C PHE A 126 -10.95 16.29 10.63
N ALA A 127 -11.31 17.29 11.43
CA ALA A 127 -10.97 18.70 11.17
C ALA A 127 -9.46 18.95 11.11
N LEU A 128 -8.73 18.41 12.08
CA LEU A 128 -7.25 18.49 12.15
C LEU A 128 -6.60 17.84 10.92
N LEU A 129 -7.05 16.64 10.56
CA LEU A 129 -6.54 15.92 9.39
C LEU A 129 -6.82 16.68 8.09
N ALA A 130 -8.01 17.23 7.93
CA ALA A 130 -8.35 18.05 6.77
C ALA A 130 -7.49 19.32 6.70
N TRP A 131 -7.21 19.95 7.82
CA TRP A 131 -6.35 21.11 7.90
C TRP A 131 -4.90 20.77 7.51
N LEU A 132 -4.32 19.70 8.08
CA LEU A 132 -2.97 19.23 7.77
C LEU A 132 -2.82 18.84 6.30
N THR A 133 -3.82 18.17 5.74
CA THR A 133 -3.81 17.70 4.35
C THR A 133 -4.25 18.76 3.33
N SER A 134 -4.68 19.93 3.75
CA SER A 134 -4.97 21.05 2.85
C SER A 134 -3.71 21.80 2.43
N GLY A 135 -2.62 21.70 3.22
CA GLY A 135 -1.33 22.37 2.99
C GLY A 135 -0.25 21.40 2.44
N VAL A 136 0.91 21.44 3.10
CA VAL A 136 2.13 20.71 2.70
C VAL A 136 1.95 19.19 2.59
N LEU A 137 1.03 18.62 3.37
CA LEU A 137 0.74 17.18 3.39
C LEU A 137 -0.37 16.76 2.42
N LYS A 138 -0.75 17.61 1.46
CA LYS A 138 -1.76 17.31 0.43
C LYS A 138 -1.56 15.96 -0.28
N PRO A 139 -0.32 15.50 -0.63
CA PRO A 139 -0.11 14.20 -1.26
C PRO A 139 -0.43 12.99 -0.36
N THR A 140 -0.64 13.19 0.95
CA THR A 140 -0.99 12.11 1.88
C THR A 140 -2.50 11.78 1.88
N ARG A 141 -3.35 12.57 1.22
CA ARG A 141 -4.82 12.36 1.18
C ARG A 141 -5.19 11.00 0.60
N GLY A 142 -6.30 10.46 1.09
CA GLY A 142 -6.92 9.22 0.60
C GLY A 142 -6.10 7.97 0.80
N SER A 143 -6.43 6.93 0.03
CA SER A 143 -5.89 5.57 0.18
C SER A 143 -4.38 5.46 -0.08
N GLY A 144 -3.87 6.08 -1.14
CA GLY A 144 -2.48 5.89 -1.59
C GLY A 144 -2.36 4.98 -2.81
N ILE A 145 -3.24 4.01 -3.01
CA ILE A 145 -3.26 3.14 -4.20
C ILE A 145 -3.38 3.96 -5.49
N PRO A 146 -4.31 4.94 -5.61
CA PRO A 146 -4.39 5.78 -6.80
C PRO A 146 -3.10 6.53 -7.13
N GLN A 147 -2.37 7.01 -6.11
CA GLN A 147 -1.08 7.67 -6.30
C GLN A 147 -0.01 6.72 -6.86
N VAL A 148 -0.03 5.44 -6.43
CA VAL A 148 0.88 4.41 -6.97
C VAL A 148 0.53 4.09 -8.41
N ILE A 149 -0.75 3.89 -8.74
CA ILE A 149 -1.22 3.65 -10.12
C ILE A 149 -0.82 4.83 -11.03
N ALA A 150 -1.09 6.06 -10.61
CA ALA A 150 -0.71 7.25 -11.36
C ALA A 150 0.82 7.35 -11.55
N ALA A 151 1.62 6.97 -10.54
CA ALA A 151 3.07 6.96 -10.64
C ALA A 151 3.62 5.86 -11.56
N LEU A 152 2.89 4.74 -11.71
CA LEU A 152 3.21 3.68 -12.66
C LEU A 152 2.87 4.10 -14.09
N ASP A 153 1.69 4.66 -14.31
CA ASP A 153 1.19 5.03 -15.64
C ASP A 153 1.92 6.26 -16.22
N LYS A 154 2.07 7.31 -15.43
CA LYS A 154 2.70 8.56 -15.89
C LYS A 154 4.21 8.44 -16.06
N ALA A 155 4.86 7.54 -15.31
CA ALA A 155 6.31 7.32 -15.28
C ALA A 155 7.15 8.62 -15.15
N ASP A 156 6.54 9.72 -14.72
CA ASP A 156 7.09 11.06 -14.62
C ASP A 156 7.86 11.24 -13.31
N GLU A 157 9.12 11.67 -13.40
CA GLU A 157 9.97 11.82 -12.22
C GLU A 157 9.51 12.93 -11.25
N PRO A 158 9.07 14.11 -11.69
CA PRO A 158 8.49 15.14 -10.82
C PRO A 158 7.28 14.63 -10.02
N PHE A 159 6.36 13.92 -10.67
CA PHE A 159 5.19 13.35 -10.00
C PHE A 159 5.60 12.31 -8.95
N ARG A 160 6.54 11.41 -9.29
CA ARG A 160 7.07 10.40 -8.37
C ARG A 160 7.77 11.03 -7.17
N LYS A 161 8.61 12.05 -7.37
CA LYS A 161 9.29 12.77 -6.29
C LYS A 161 8.32 13.45 -5.34
N THR A 162 7.23 14.01 -5.84
CA THR A 162 6.23 14.69 -5.03
C THR A 162 5.38 13.71 -4.23
N ASN A 163 4.91 12.63 -4.86
CA ASN A 163 3.95 11.71 -4.24
C ASN A 163 4.58 10.53 -3.49
N LEU A 164 5.81 10.12 -3.86
CA LEU A 164 6.50 8.97 -3.30
C LEU A 164 7.73 9.35 -2.45
N SER A 165 7.76 10.58 -1.95
CA SER A 165 8.87 11.05 -1.10
C SER A 165 8.80 10.41 0.30
N PRO A 166 9.96 10.28 1.00
CA PRO A 166 9.99 9.79 2.38
C PRO A 166 9.08 10.59 3.32
N ALA A 167 8.99 11.90 3.13
CA ALA A 167 8.13 12.77 3.93
C ALA A 167 6.65 12.46 3.74
N VAL A 168 6.21 12.22 2.49
CA VAL A 168 4.83 11.80 2.18
C VAL A 168 4.55 10.42 2.76
N SER A 169 5.49 9.47 2.66
CA SER A 169 5.36 8.13 3.24
C SER A 169 5.21 8.18 4.76
N ALA A 170 6.09 8.92 5.45
CA ALA A 170 6.00 9.12 6.90
C ALA A 170 4.70 9.84 7.29
N GLY A 171 4.35 10.91 6.57
CA GLY A 171 3.07 11.61 6.75
C GLY A 171 1.86 10.69 6.57
N LYS A 172 1.87 9.82 5.55
CA LYS A 172 0.80 8.85 5.32
C LYS A 172 0.64 7.89 6.50
N LEU A 173 1.73 7.33 7.03
CA LEU A 173 1.71 6.44 8.19
C LEU A 173 1.13 7.15 9.43
N LEU A 174 1.67 8.33 9.75
CA LEU A 174 1.27 9.09 10.93
C LEU A 174 -0.18 9.56 10.85
N LEU A 175 -0.59 10.13 9.71
CA LEU A 175 -1.94 10.67 9.55
C LEU A 175 -3.00 9.57 9.45
N THR A 176 -2.67 8.40 8.89
CA THR A 176 -3.60 7.25 8.91
C THR A 176 -3.75 6.69 10.33
N SER A 177 -2.67 6.58 11.10
CA SER A 177 -2.77 6.19 12.52
C SER A 177 -3.60 7.21 13.31
N LEU A 178 -3.44 8.51 13.03
CA LEU A 178 -4.26 9.57 13.62
C LEU A 178 -5.72 9.49 13.17
N SER A 179 -6.00 9.10 11.92
CA SER A 179 -7.38 8.85 11.45
C SER A 179 -8.05 7.76 12.29
N LEU A 180 -7.34 6.65 12.56
CA LEU A 180 -7.85 5.55 13.38
C LEU A 180 -7.99 5.96 14.86
N LEU A 181 -7.08 6.78 15.39
CA LEU A 181 -7.22 7.40 16.71
C LEU A 181 -8.46 8.29 16.81
N GLY A 182 -8.90 8.87 15.70
CA GLY A 182 -10.16 9.61 15.58
C GLY A 182 -11.40 8.75 15.34
N GLY A 183 -11.28 7.43 15.36
CA GLY A 183 -12.39 6.52 15.08
C GLY A 183 -12.84 6.51 13.62
N ALA A 184 -12.04 7.02 12.68
CA ALA A 184 -12.40 7.03 11.27
C ALA A 184 -12.63 5.62 10.72
N SER A 185 -13.64 5.46 9.88
CA SER A 185 -13.96 4.19 9.21
C SER A 185 -13.05 4.02 7.97
N VAL A 186 -11.78 3.71 8.21
CA VAL A 186 -10.75 3.55 7.16
C VAL A 186 -9.85 2.35 7.45
N GLY A 187 -9.25 1.79 6.38
CA GLY A 187 -8.27 0.72 6.46
C GLY A 187 -6.83 1.26 6.40
N ARG A 188 -5.88 0.38 6.69
CA ARG A 188 -4.44 0.66 6.67
C ARG A 188 -3.74 0.11 5.41
N GLU A 189 -4.40 -0.74 4.65
CA GLU A 189 -3.79 -1.51 3.56
C GLU A 189 -3.37 -0.60 2.39
N GLY A 190 -4.24 0.32 1.98
CA GLY A 190 -3.92 1.30 0.94
C GLY A 190 -2.69 2.15 1.26
N PRO A 191 -2.62 2.76 2.45
CA PRO A 191 -1.41 3.42 2.94
C PRO A 191 -0.17 2.52 2.94
N THR A 192 -0.31 1.23 3.32
CA THR A 192 0.80 0.27 3.30
C THR A 192 1.30 0.00 1.89
N VAL A 193 0.39 -0.14 0.90
CA VAL A 193 0.75 -0.25 -0.53
C VAL A 193 1.54 0.96 -0.98
N HIS A 194 1.09 2.16 -0.64
CA HIS A 194 1.76 3.39 -1.03
C HIS A 194 3.16 3.51 -0.44
N VAL A 195 3.29 3.23 0.86
CA VAL A 195 4.59 3.27 1.56
C VAL A 195 5.52 2.17 1.05
N GLY A 196 5.00 0.96 0.82
CA GLY A 196 5.76 -0.15 0.25
C GLY A 196 6.32 0.19 -1.14
N ALA A 197 5.47 0.74 -2.03
CA ALA A 197 5.88 1.22 -3.34
C ALA A 197 6.94 2.34 -3.25
N SER A 198 6.73 3.31 -2.35
CA SER A 198 7.66 4.42 -2.13
C SER A 198 9.02 3.95 -1.62
N LEU A 199 9.05 3.06 -0.62
CA LEU A 199 10.29 2.51 -0.08
C LEU A 199 11.06 1.73 -1.15
N MET A 200 10.40 0.86 -1.89
CA MET A 200 11.07 0.08 -2.93
C MET A 200 11.58 0.98 -4.06
N TYR A 201 10.84 2.02 -4.44
CA TYR A 201 11.32 3.05 -5.38
C TYR A 201 12.58 3.75 -4.86
N LEU A 202 12.63 4.12 -3.57
CA LEU A 202 13.80 4.75 -2.95
C LEU A 202 15.00 3.80 -2.92
N PHE A 203 14.80 2.52 -2.60
CA PHE A 203 15.86 1.51 -2.67
C PHE A 203 16.39 1.36 -4.09
N GLY A 204 15.53 1.28 -5.10
CA GLY A 204 15.95 1.27 -6.51
C GLY A 204 16.84 2.46 -6.84
N ARG A 205 16.43 3.67 -6.47
CA ARG A 205 17.23 4.88 -6.68
C ARG A 205 18.55 4.89 -5.89
N TRP A 206 18.52 4.45 -4.65
CA TRP A 206 19.71 4.39 -3.79
C TRP A 206 20.76 3.42 -4.35
N PHE A 207 20.33 2.32 -4.94
CA PHE A 207 21.21 1.37 -5.61
C PHE A 207 21.60 1.80 -7.05
N GLY A 208 21.25 3.03 -7.46
CA GLY A 208 21.71 3.66 -8.69
C GLY A 208 20.88 3.34 -9.95
N PHE A 209 19.68 2.78 -9.81
CA PHE A 209 18.76 2.62 -10.93
C PHE A 209 18.13 3.97 -11.30
N LYS A 210 18.16 4.32 -12.59
CA LYS A 210 17.68 5.61 -13.11
C LYS A 210 16.62 5.45 -14.19
N ASP A 211 16.57 4.29 -14.85
CA ASP A 211 15.57 4.03 -15.89
C ASP A 211 14.14 4.06 -15.29
N PRO A 212 13.25 4.91 -15.81
CA PRO A 212 11.86 5.01 -15.35
C PRO A 212 11.11 3.67 -15.40
N ARG A 213 11.40 2.81 -16.36
CA ARG A 213 10.79 1.47 -16.51
C ARG A 213 11.25 0.53 -15.40
N GLU A 214 12.55 0.48 -15.13
CA GLU A 214 13.08 -0.31 -14.03
C GLU A 214 12.53 0.15 -12.68
N LEU A 215 12.46 1.46 -12.45
CA LEU A 215 11.89 2.04 -11.25
C LEU A 215 10.39 1.72 -11.12
N SER A 216 9.65 1.57 -12.23
CA SER A 216 8.27 1.08 -12.21
C SER A 216 8.17 -0.36 -11.71
N HIS A 217 9.13 -1.23 -12.07
CA HIS A 217 9.19 -2.59 -11.53
C HIS A 217 9.41 -2.61 -10.01
N PHE A 218 10.27 -1.73 -9.49
CA PHE A 218 10.46 -1.56 -8.04
C PHE A 218 9.19 -1.06 -7.37
N LEU A 219 8.51 -0.04 -7.94
CA LEU A 219 7.24 0.47 -7.42
C LEU A 219 6.18 -0.63 -7.30
N LEU A 220 5.99 -1.39 -8.37
CA LEU A 220 5.02 -2.48 -8.42
C LEU A 220 5.35 -3.56 -7.39
N ALA A 221 6.62 -3.97 -7.32
CA ALA A 221 7.10 -4.97 -6.38
C ALA A 221 6.92 -4.53 -4.91
N GLY A 222 7.15 -3.23 -4.63
CA GLY A 222 6.94 -2.65 -3.30
C GLY A 222 5.48 -2.60 -2.89
N GLY A 223 4.58 -2.23 -3.81
CA GLY A 223 3.15 -2.24 -3.57
C GLY A 223 2.61 -3.64 -3.28
N ALA A 224 3.05 -4.64 -4.05
CA ALA A 224 2.73 -6.05 -3.83
C ALA A 224 3.25 -6.57 -2.48
N ALA A 225 4.52 -6.32 -2.16
CA ALA A 225 5.11 -6.69 -0.87
C ALA A 225 4.39 -5.99 0.30
N GLY A 226 3.89 -4.77 0.08
CA GLY A 226 3.07 -4.04 1.05
C GLY A 226 1.77 -4.76 1.40
N ILE A 227 1.01 -5.23 0.40
CA ILE A 227 -0.21 -6.03 0.61
C ILE A 227 0.13 -7.37 1.28
N ALA A 228 1.15 -8.07 0.74
CA ALA A 228 1.58 -9.35 1.30
C ALA A 228 1.94 -9.26 2.78
N ALA A 229 2.65 -8.20 3.18
CA ALA A 229 3.03 -7.96 4.57
C ALA A 229 1.87 -7.46 5.44
N ALA A 230 0.93 -6.67 4.87
CA ALA A 230 -0.21 -6.13 5.63
C ALA A 230 -1.20 -7.20 6.07
N PHE A 231 -1.40 -8.21 5.23
CA PHE A 231 -2.39 -9.26 5.44
C PHE A 231 -1.79 -10.65 5.72
N ASN A 232 -0.47 -10.80 5.65
CA ASN A 232 0.22 -12.09 5.66
C ASN A 232 -0.24 -13.02 4.51
N THR A 233 -0.47 -12.43 3.33
CA THR A 233 -1.06 -13.08 2.15
C THR A 233 -0.18 -12.88 0.91
N PRO A 234 0.85 -13.69 0.70
CA PRO A 234 1.78 -13.51 -0.42
C PRO A 234 1.11 -13.65 -1.80
N LEU A 235 0.22 -14.61 -1.97
CA LEU A 235 -0.44 -14.84 -3.25
C LEU A 235 -1.37 -13.66 -3.61
N ALA A 236 -2.12 -13.15 -2.64
CA ALA A 236 -2.95 -11.98 -2.82
C ALA A 236 -2.13 -10.74 -3.22
N GLY A 237 -0.94 -10.55 -2.65
CA GLY A 237 -0.03 -9.48 -3.04
C GLY A 237 0.38 -9.54 -4.51
N ILE A 238 0.66 -10.74 -5.04
CA ILE A 238 1.00 -10.94 -6.45
C ILE A 238 -0.20 -10.61 -7.35
N VAL A 239 -1.37 -11.20 -7.05
CA VAL A 239 -2.58 -11.02 -7.85
C VAL A 239 -3.03 -9.55 -7.85
N PHE A 240 -2.99 -8.89 -6.69
CA PHE A 240 -3.27 -7.47 -6.55
C PHE A 240 -2.35 -6.59 -7.41
N ALA A 241 -1.06 -6.88 -7.44
CA ALA A 241 -0.12 -6.13 -8.26
C ALA A 241 -0.41 -6.27 -9.76
N ILE A 242 -0.81 -7.46 -10.20
CA ILE A 242 -1.11 -7.74 -11.60
C ILE A 242 -2.45 -7.11 -12.01
N GLU A 243 -3.51 -7.35 -11.24
CA GLU A 243 -4.88 -6.96 -11.60
C GLU A 243 -5.16 -5.50 -11.32
N GLU A 244 -4.75 -4.98 -10.16
CA GLU A 244 -5.12 -3.65 -9.69
C GLU A 244 -4.05 -2.59 -10.00
N LEU A 245 -2.77 -2.86 -9.67
CA LEU A 245 -1.72 -1.86 -9.82
C LEU A 245 -1.24 -1.73 -11.27
N SER A 246 -0.96 -2.86 -11.93
CA SER A 246 -0.43 -2.86 -13.29
C SER A 246 -1.54 -2.77 -14.35
N GLY A 247 -2.68 -3.44 -14.13
CA GLY A 247 -3.73 -3.59 -15.13
C GLY A 247 -3.27 -4.29 -16.43
N ARG A 248 -2.06 -4.84 -16.46
CA ARG A 248 -1.43 -5.51 -17.60
C ARG A 248 -0.65 -6.72 -17.15
N PHE A 249 -0.80 -7.81 -17.86
CA PHE A 249 -0.05 -9.05 -17.65
C PHE A 249 1.25 -8.97 -18.47
N GLU A 250 2.34 -8.43 -17.91
CA GLU A 250 3.64 -8.42 -18.59
C GLU A 250 4.57 -9.49 -18.01
N HIS A 251 5.07 -10.38 -18.86
CA HIS A 251 6.01 -11.45 -18.48
C HIS A 251 7.30 -10.97 -17.79
N ARG A 252 7.71 -9.74 -18.04
CA ARG A 252 8.94 -9.14 -17.48
C ARG A 252 8.82 -8.79 -15.98
N PHE A 253 7.62 -8.65 -15.45
CA PHE A 253 7.40 -8.30 -14.04
C PHE A 253 7.55 -9.48 -13.08
N SER A 254 7.44 -10.73 -13.57
CA SER A 254 7.25 -11.91 -12.73
C SER A 254 8.39 -12.15 -11.73
N GLY A 255 9.65 -12.07 -12.14
CA GLY A 255 10.78 -12.37 -11.26
C GLY A 255 11.00 -11.34 -10.16
N THR A 256 10.92 -10.05 -10.48
CA THR A 256 11.10 -8.94 -9.52
C THR A 256 9.96 -8.91 -8.50
N LEU A 257 8.72 -9.01 -8.99
CA LEU A 257 7.51 -9.05 -8.19
C LEU A 257 7.50 -10.24 -7.23
N LEU A 258 7.72 -11.43 -7.77
CA LEU A 258 7.73 -12.67 -7.00
C LEU A 258 8.78 -12.65 -5.90
N THR A 259 10.02 -12.19 -6.23
CA THR A 259 11.11 -12.08 -5.25
C THR A 259 10.75 -11.14 -4.10
N ALA A 260 10.20 -9.96 -4.39
CA ALA A 260 9.85 -8.99 -3.36
C ALA A 260 8.72 -9.50 -2.45
N VAL A 261 7.70 -10.13 -3.04
CA VAL A 261 6.56 -10.70 -2.29
C VAL A 261 7.00 -11.88 -1.41
N ILE A 262 7.83 -12.79 -1.95
CA ILE A 262 8.34 -13.94 -1.17
C ILE A 262 9.20 -13.43 -0.01
N VAL A 263 10.15 -12.53 -0.25
CA VAL A 263 11.02 -11.99 0.82
C VAL A 263 10.18 -11.24 1.86
N GLY A 264 9.24 -10.40 1.43
CA GLY A 264 8.33 -9.68 2.33
C GLY A 264 7.45 -10.62 3.14
N GLY A 265 6.89 -11.66 2.51
CA GLY A 265 6.07 -12.70 3.15
C GLY A 265 6.88 -13.53 4.16
N VAL A 266 8.10 -13.96 3.83
CA VAL A 266 8.99 -14.70 4.74
C VAL A 266 9.33 -13.86 5.98
N VAL A 267 9.61 -12.56 5.82
CA VAL A 267 9.86 -11.64 6.94
C VAL A 267 8.60 -11.48 7.79
N SER A 268 7.43 -11.32 7.17
CA SER A 268 6.15 -11.23 7.89
C SER A 268 5.87 -12.51 8.69
N LEU A 269 6.00 -13.67 8.04
CA LEU A 269 5.84 -14.97 8.66
C LEU A 269 6.82 -15.19 9.83
N GLY A 270 8.08 -14.80 9.65
CA GLY A 270 9.12 -14.96 10.69
C GLY A 270 8.90 -14.07 11.92
N LEU A 271 8.27 -12.90 11.79
CA LEU A 271 8.05 -11.94 12.86
C LEU A 271 6.66 -12.05 13.51
N LEU A 272 5.64 -12.38 12.75
CA LEU A 272 4.26 -12.47 13.21
C LEU A 272 3.77 -13.90 13.40
N GLY A 273 4.50 -14.87 12.86
CA GLY A 273 4.10 -16.28 12.82
C GLY A 273 3.13 -16.59 11.68
N ASN A 274 2.82 -17.88 11.54
CA ASN A 274 1.81 -18.32 10.57
C ASN A 274 0.41 -18.13 11.17
N TYR A 275 -0.23 -17.01 10.89
CA TYR A 275 -1.59 -16.73 11.32
C TYR A 275 -2.48 -16.40 10.12
N THR A 276 -3.71 -16.88 10.18
CA THR A 276 -4.77 -16.52 9.24
C THR A 276 -5.52 -15.30 9.78
N TYR A 277 -5.67 -14.25 8.98
CA TYR A 277 -6.16 -12.95 9.44
C TYR A 277 -7.54 -13.03 10.10
N PHE A 278 -8.52 -13.71 9.47
CA PHE A 278 -9.84 -13.93 10.06
C PHE A 278 -10.02 -15.29 10.74
N GLY A 279 -8.99 -16.14 10.73
CA GLY A 279 -9.04 -17.52 11.24
C GLY A 279 -9.44 -18.52 10.15
N HIS A 280 -9.39 -19.81 10.49
CA HIS A 280 -9.74 -20.91 9.59
C HIS A 280 -11.26 -21.12 9.55
N VAL A 281 -11.84 -21.15 8.36
CA VAL A 281 -13.29 -21.34 8.17
C VAL A 281 -13.58 -22.51 7.27
N SER A 282 -14.17 -23.55 7.84
CA SER A 282 -14.69 -24.71 7.10
C SER A 282 -16.20 -24.57 6.90
N ALA A 283 -16.62 -23.68 6.00
CA ALA A 283 -18.02 -23.56 5.61
C ALA A 283 -18.27 -24.38 4.33
N ARG A 284 -19.42 -25.05 4.27
CA ARG A 284 -19.81 -25.82 3.10
C ARG A 284 -21.05 -25.22 2.46
N LEU A 285 -21.07 -25.19 1.14
CA LEU A 285 -22.20 -24.74 0.36
C LEU A 285 -22.86 -25.97 -0.32
N PRO A 286 -24.10 -26.34 0.04
CA PRO A 286 -24.77 -27.45 -0.63
C PRO A 286 -25.05 -27.09 -2.10
N LEU A 287 -24.77 -28.00 -3.03
CA LEU A 287 -24.82 -27.76 -4.48
C LEU A 287 -26.20 -27.26 -5.00
N GLY A 288 -27.30 -27.59 -4.34
CA GLY A 288 -28.63 -27.15 -4.79
C GLY A 288 -28.94 -25.69 -4.45
N GLN A 289 -28.98 -25.35 -3.16
CA GLN A 289 -29.33 -24.01 -2.68
C GLN A 289 -28.16 -23.04 -2.77
N GLY A 290 -26.94 -23.53 -2.83
CA GLY A 290 -25.72 -22.72 -2.88
C GLY A 290 -25.66 -21.75 -4.08
N TRP A 291 -26.23 -22.13 -5.23
CA TRP A 291 -26.27 -21.25 -6.39
C TRP A 291 -27.08 -19.97 -6.18
N LEU A 292 -28.17 -20.08 -5.42
CA LEU A 292 -28.97 -18.91 -5.07
C LEU A 292 -28.22 -17.99 -4.10
N ALA A 293 -27.47 -18.53 -3.14
CA ALA A 293 -26.62 -17.76 -2.25
C ALA A 293 -25.52 -17.00 -3.03
N ILE A 294 -24.87 -17.65 -4.00
CA ILE A 294 -23.87 -17.06 -4.90
C ILE A 294 -24.50 -15.89 -5.67
N LEU A 295 -25.68 -16.09 -6.27
CA LEU A 295 -26.39 -15.10 -7.04
C LEU A 295 -26.79 -13.91 -6.17
N LEU A 296 -27.41 -14.15 -5.01
CA LEU A 296 -27.86 -13.12 -4.09
C LEU A 296 -26.68 -12.26 -3.59
N CYS A 297 -25.63 -12.88 -3.09
CA CYS A 297 -24.44 -12.17 -2.64
C CYS A 297 -23.78 -11.39 -3.79
N GLY A 298 -23.61 -12.02 -4.96
CA GLY A 298 -23.00 -11.38 -6.11
C GLY A 298 -23.79 -10.14 -6.60
N VAL A 299 -25.11 -10.25 -6.69
CA VAL A 299 -25.96 -9.15 -7.17
C VAL A 299 -26.06 -8.04 -6.11
N VAL A 300 -26.43 -8.36 -4.87
CA VAL A 300 -26.68 -7.34 -3.84
C VAL A 300 -25.39 -6.62 -3.44
N ALA A 301 -24.35 -7.39 -3.10
CA ALA A 301 -23.09 -6.79 -2.68
C ALA A 301 -22.36 -6.13 -3.86
N GLY A 302 -22.45 -6.70 -5.07
CA GLY A 302 -21.91 -6.08 -6.29
C GLY A 302 -22.59 -4.75 -6.63
N LEU A 303 -23.93 -4.67 -6.50
CA LEU A 303 -24.69 -3.43 -6.70
C LEU A 303 -24.30 -2.36 -5.69
N LEU A 304 -24.30 -2.70 -4.39
CA LEU A 304 -23.97 -1.74 -3.32
C LEU A 304 -22.50 -1.30 -3.41
N GLY A 305 -21.58 -2.20 -3.76
CA GLY A 305 -20.19 -1.86 -4.00
C GLY A 305 -20.00 -0.93 -5.21
N GLY A 306 -20.72 -1.18 -6.30
CA GLY A 306 -20.73 -0.30 -7.49
C GLY A 306 -21.31 1.09 -7.19
N LEU A 307 -22.41 1.17 -6.41
CA LEU A 307 -22.98 2.43 -5.95
C LEU A 307 -22.01 3.21 -5.05
N PHE A 308 -21.34 2.52 -4.12
CA PHE A 308 -20.31 3.11 -3.29
C PHE A 308 -19.15 3.67 -4.14
N ALA A 309 -18.61 2.88 -5.08
CA ALA A 309 -17.54 3.32 -5.97
C ALA A 309 -17.96 4.55 -6.80
N ARG A 310 -19.18 4.53 -7.35
CA ARG A 310 -19.75 5.67 -8.09
C ARG A 310 -19.88 6.93 -7.21
N ALA A 311 -20.34 6.79 -5.96
CA ALA A 311 -20.47 7.92 -5.03
C ALA A 311 -19.10 8.53 -4.69
N VAL A 312 -18.09 7.68 -4.43
CA VAL A 312 -16.71 8.11 -4.16
C VAL A 312 -16.11 8.83 -5.37
N LEU A 313 -16.22 8.27 -6.57
CA LEU A 313 -15.71 8.88 -7.81
C LEU A 313 -16.44 10.19 -8.13
N ALA A 314 -17.76 10.23 -7.98
CA ALA A 314 -18.53 11.44 -8.15
C ALA A 314 -18.08 12.55 -7.18
N SER A 315 -17.91 12.19 -5.90
CA SER A 315 -17.39 13.12 -4.88
C SER A 315 -15.98 13.62 -5.21
N ALA A 316 -15.10 12.74 -5.69
CA ALA A 316 -13.73 13.11 -6.09
C ALA A 316 -13.71 14.00 -7.33
N ALA A 317 -14.65 13.80 -8.27
CA ALA A 317 -14.84 14.61 -9.47
C ALA A 317 -15.64 15.90 -9.24
N GLY A 318 -15.84 16.32 -7.99
CA GLY A 318 -16.54 17.57 -7.64
C GLY A 318 -18.07 17.51 -7.82
N ARG A 319 -18.68 16.33 -7.70
CA ARG A 319 -20.14 16.16 -7.81
C ARG A 319 -20.73 15.62 -6.49
N PRO A 320 -21.84 16.17 -6.02
CA PRO A 320 -22.58 17.32 -6.51
C PRO A 320 -21.85 18.65 -6.24
N ARG A 321 -22.17 19.70 -7.02
CA ARG A 321 -21.50 21.01 -6.95
C ARG A 321 -21.48 21.64 -5.57
N TRP A 322 -22.56 21.48 -4.78
CA TRP A 322 -22.62 22.03 -3.42
C TRP A 322 -21.55 21.40 -2.50
N LEU A 323 -21.30 20.10 -2.65
CA LEU A 323 -20.29 19.38 -1.87
C LEU A 323 -18.88 19.83 -2.25
N ASP A 324 -18.66 20.06 -3.53
CA ASP A 324 -17.37 20.57 -4.03
C ASP A 324 -17.12 22.00 -3.58
N GLN A 325 -18.10 22.87 -3.64
CA GLN A 325 -18.01 24.23 -3.11
C GLN A 325 -17.71 24.24 -1.61
N LEU A 326 -18.33 23.34 -0.84
CA LEU A 326 -18.07 23.21 0.59
C LEU A 326 -16.65 22.68 0.84
N ARG A 327 -16.18 21.74 0.04
CA ARG A 327 -14.81 21.21 0.10
C ARG A 327 -13.76 22.27 -0.22
N GLN A 328 -14.02 23.14 -1.18
CA GLN A 328 -13.09 24.20 -1.59
C GLN A 328 -13.08 25.35 -0.59
N ARG A 329 -14.27 25.79 -0.12
CA ARG A 329 -14.39 26.95 0.78
C ARG A 329 -14.09 26.62 2.25
N HIS A 330 -14.57 25.47 2.73
CA HIS A 330 -14.52 25.08 4.13
C HIS A 330 -14.17 23.58 4.30
N PRO A 331 -12.96 23.13 3.86
CA PRO A 331 -12.57 21.73 3.92
C PRO A 331 -12.58 21.15 5.33
N VAL A 332 -12.22 21.97 6.31
CA VAL A 332 -12.19 21.59 7.73
C VAL A 332 -13.61 21.34 8.28
N LEU A 333 -14.56 22.20 7.92
CA LEU A 333 -15.96 22.04 8.35
C LEU A 333 -16.62 20.82 7.68
N LEU A 334 -16.33 20.60 6.41
CA LEU A 334 -16.81 19.38 5.71
C LEU A 334 -16.30 18.13 6.42
N ALA A 335 -15.02 18.08 6.73
CA ALA A 335 -14.44 16.92 7.41
C ALA A 335 -15.01 16.73 8.81
N ALA A 336 -15.15 17.80 9.60
CA ALA A 336 -15.80 17.75 10.91
C ALA A 336 -17.24 17.22 10.81
N GLY A 337 -18.02 17.70 9.83
CA GLY A 337 -19.38 17.22 9.56
C GLY A 337 -19.41 15.73 9.19
N CYS A 338 -18.48 15.26 8.35
CA CYS A 338 -18.33 13.83 8.04
C CYS A 338 -17.99 13.02 9.30
N GLY A 339 -17.09 13.54 10.15
CA GLY A 339 -16.77 12.91 11.43
C GLY A 339 -18.00 12.82 12.35
N LEU A 340 -18.81 13.88 12.40
CA LEU A 340 -20.07 13.88 13.16
C LEU A 340 -21.04 12.81 12.64
N VAL A 341 -21.15 12.66 11.32
CA VAL A 341 -21.97 11.58 10.72
C VAL A 341 -21.50 10.21 11.20
N VAL A 342 -20.20 9.93 11.23
CA VAL A 342 -19.66 8.66 11.74
C VAL A 342 -20.04 8.45 13.20
N VAL A 343 -19.95 9.49 14.04
CA VAL A 343 -20.33 9.40 15.46
C VAL A 343 -21.83 9.16 15.63
N VAL A 344 -22.67 9.88 14.87
CA VAL A 344 -24.14 9.67 14.95
C VAL A 344 -24.49 8.24 14.55
N LEU A 345 -23.88 7.69 13.50
CA LEU A 345 -24.07 6.29 13.12
C LEU A 345 -23.65 5.34 14.25
N ALA A 346 -22.53 5.64 14.93
CA ALA A 346 -22.06 4.82 16.05
C ALA A 346 -22.98 4.90 17.29
N LEU A 347 -23.50 6.07 17.59
CA LEU A 347 -24.43 6.24 18.73
C LEU A 347 -25.78 5.57 18.50
N VAL A 348 -26.26 5.56 17.24
CA VAL A 348 -27.58 4.99 16.90
C VAL A 348 -27.48 3.48 16.70
N PHE A 349 -26.43 3.00 16.03
CA PHE A 349 -26.34 1.60 15.57
C PHE A 349 -25.20 0.81 16.22
N GLY A 350 -24.40 1.43 17.08
CA GLY A 350 -23.31 0.79 17.79
C GLY A 350 -21.91 1.10 17.27
N GLU A 351 -20.92 0.79 18.09
CA GLU A 351 -19.50 1.15 17.89
C GLU A 351 -18.84 0.54 16.64
N GLY A 352 -19.48 -0.42 15.98
CA GLY A 352 -19.01 -1.02 14.72
C GLY A 352 -18.83 -0.01 13.58
N ALA A 353 -19.38 1.22 13.67
CA ALA A 353 -19.16 2.30 12.72
C ALA A 353 -17.67 2.72 12.70
N PHE A 354 -17.00 2.69 13.84
CA PHE A 354 -15.61 3.13 13.97
C PHE A 354 -14.58 2.11 13.44
N GLY A 355 -13.38 2.61 13.12
CA GLY A 355 -12.19 1.83 12.77
C GLY A 355 -12.32 1.01 11.50
N THR A 356 -11.51 -0.02 11.38
CA THR A 356 -11.46 -0.89 10.19
C THR A 356 -12.65 -1.83 10.03
N GLY A 357 -13.35 -2.16 11.12
CA GLY A 357 -14.39 -3.19 11.17
C GLY A 357 -13.86 -4.62 11.24
N TYR A 358 -12.56 -4.78 11.54
CA TYR A 358 -11.90 -6.08 11.58
C TYR A 358 -12.51 -7.04 12.59
N GLU A 359 -12.70 -6.61 13.85
CA GLU A 359 -13.24 -7.46 14.93
C GLU A 359 -14.66 -7.93 14.61
N GLN A 360 -15.49 -7.04 14.06
CA GLN A 360 -16.86 -7.37 13.67
C GLN A 360 -16.89 -8.38 12.52
N ALA A 361 -16.09 -8.12 11.48
CA ALA A 361 -15.97 -9.05 10.36
C ALA A 361 -15.45 -10.42 10.81
N ARG A 362 -14.44 -10.44 11.69
CA ARG A 362 -13.87 -11.66 12.25
C ARG A 362 -14.90 -12.45 13.06
N SER A 363 -15.69 -11.80 13.90
CA SER A 363 -16.75 -12.46 14.69
C SER A 363 -17.80 -13.11 13.78
N LEU A 364 -18.22 -12.42 12.70
CA LEU A 364 -19.16 -12.97 11.72
C LEU A 364 -18.57 -14.16 10.94
N VAL A 365 -17.32 -14.07 10.52
CA VAL A 365 -16.59 -15.17 9.83
C VAL A 365 -16.46 -16.40 10.72
N GLN A 366 -16.29 -16.20 12.04
CA GLN A 366 -16.23 -17.28 13.03
C GLN A 366 -17.59 -17.81 13.49
N GLY A 367 -18.69 -17.23 12.96
CA GLY A 367 -20.07 -17.63 13.31
C GLY A 367 -20.53 -17.12 14.67
N GLN A 368 -19.84 -16.11 15.23
CA GLN A 368 -20.25 -15.46 16.47
C GLN A 368 -21.19 -14.30 16.13
N ALA A 369 -22.46 -14.42 16.48
CA ALA A 369 -23.48 -13.39 16.21
C ALA A 369 -23.38 -12.21 17.21
N LEU A 370 -22.23 -11.57 17.31
CA LEU A 370 -21.98 -10.41 18.16
C LEU A 370 -22.38 -9.07 17.52
N VAL A 371 -22.87 -9.09 16.28
CA VAL A 371 -23.10 -7.90 15.46
C VAL A 371 -24.53 -7.90 14.95
N GLY A 372 -25.21 -6.75 15.05
CA GLY A 372 -26.58 -6.59 14.56
C GLY A 372 -26.68 -6.54 13.02
N HIS A 373 -27.90 -6.70 12.51
CA HIS A 373 -28.15 -6.68 11.06
C HIS A 373 -27.88 -5.32 10.41
N GLU A 374 -27.89 -4.23 11.16
CA GLU A 374 -27.59 -2.87 10.71
C GLU A 374 -26.12 -2.66 10.34
N PHE A 375 -25.20 -3.52 10.84
CA PHE A 375 -23.75 -3.33 10.75
C PHE A 375 -23.24 -3.10 9.32
N GLY A 376 -23.66 -3.93 8.36
CA GLY A 376 -23.17 -3.84 6.99
C GLY A 376 -23.47 -2.48 6.34
N LEU A 377 -24.71 -1.99 6.48
CA LEU A 377 -25.14 -0.72 5.89
C LEU A 377 -24.57 0.47 6.67
N MET A 378 -24.57 0.41 7.99
CA MET A 378 -23.95 1.41 8.86
C MET A 378 -22.46 1.60 8.51
N LYS A 379 -21.72 0.50 8.37
CA LYS A 379 -20.30 0.51 8.03
C LYS A 379 -20.04 1.09 6.64
N LEU A 380 -20.90 0.79 5.66
CA LEU A 380 -20.87 1.39 4.33
C LEU A 380 -20.99 2.92 4.40
N LEU A 381 -21.96 3.45 5.13
CA LEU A 381 -22.18 4.88 5.28
C LEU A 381 -21.03 5.56 6.03
N ALA A 382 -20.52 4.95 7.11
CA ALA A 382 -19.38 5.46 7.87
C ALA A 382 -18.10 5.51 7.02
N ASN A 383 -17.86 4.48 6.17
CA ASN A 383 -16.74 4.45 5.24
C ASN A 383 -16.90 5.54 4.16
N LEU A 384 -18.10 5.70 3.58
CA LEU A 384 -18.36 6.75 2.60
C LEU A 384 -18.13 8.14 3.20
N ALA A 385 -18.63 8.42 4.41
CA ALA A 385 -18.41 9.69 5.10
C ALA A 385 -16.91 9.95 5.34
N SER A 386 -16.17 8.94 5.84
CA SER A 386 -14.73 9.03 6.07
C SER A 386 -13.96 9.34 4.78
N TYR A 387 -14.38 8.74 3.66
CA TYR A 387 -13.71 8.96 2.38
C TYR A 387 -14.04 10.34 1.78
N VAL A 388 -15.30 10.80 1.88
CA VAL A 388 -15.73 12.14 1.45
C VAL A 388 -15.01 13.24 2.21
N ALA A 389 -14.70 13.02 3.50
CA ALA A 389 -13.87 13.92 4.30
C ALA A 389 -12.46 14.13 3.71
N GLY A 390 -11.98 13.23 2.85
CA GLY A 390 -10.66 13.32 2.21
C GLY A 390 -9.50 13.04 3.17
N ILE A 391 -9.75 12.37 4.29
CA ILE A 391 -8.72 11.98 5.26
C ILE A 391 -7.86 10.83 4.74
N PRO A 392 -6.62 10.67 5.23
CA PRO A 392 -5.79 9.53 4.90
C PRO A 392 -6.35 8.22 5.43
N GLY A 393 -6.41 7.19 4.57
CA GLY A 393 -6.86 5.85 4.94
C GLY A 393 -7.29 5.02 3.74
N GLY A 394 -7.25 3.69 3.87
CA GLY A 394 -7.62 2.72 2.83
C GLY A 394 -9.10 2.37 2.84
N LEU A 395 -9.56 1.74 1.75
CA LEU A 395 -10.93 1.24 1.59
C LEU A 395 -11.05 -0.28 1.81
N PHE A 396 -9.94 -1.03 1.81
CA PHE A 396 -9.94 -2.50 1.73
C PHE A 396 -10.62 -3.15 2.95
N SER A 397 -10.05 -3.01 4.15
CA SER A 397 -10.61 -3.62 5.37
C SER A 397 -12.05 -3.19 5.66
N PRO A 398 -12.41 -1.89 5.55
CA PRO A 398 -13.80 -1.51 5.69
C PRO A 398 -14.72 -2.15 4.65
N ALA A 399 -14.25 -2.32 3.40
CA ALA A 399 -15.04 -2.98 2.37
C ALA A 399 -15.30 -4.47 2.71
N LEU A 400 -14.29 -5.19 3.20
CA LEU A 400 -14.46 -6.56 3.67
C LEU A 400 -15.48 -6.61 4.82
N ALA A 401 -15.42 -5.67 5.76
CA ALA A 401 -16.36 -5.60 6.89
C ALA A 401 -17.79 -5.30 6.44
N VAL A 402 -17.98 -4.37 5.50
CA VAL A 402 -19.30 -4.13 4.88
C VAL A 402 -19.82 -5.39 4.24
N GLY A 403 -19.01 -6.07 3.43
CA GLY A 403 -19.38 -7.30 2.76
C GLY A 403 -19.75 -8.41 3.73
N ALA A 404 -19.00 -8.55 4.85
CA ALA A 404 -19.32 -9.51 5.92
C ALA A 404 -20.72 -9.26 6.51
N GLY A 405 -21.05 -8.00 6.85
CA GLY A 405 -22.37 -7.63 7.37
C GLY A 405 -23.48 -7.84 6.35
N LEU A 406 -23.27 -7.50 5.07
CA LEU A 406 -24.24 -7.75 4.01
C LEU A 406 -24.49 -9.25 3.81
N GLY A 407 -23.43 -10.07 3.80
CA GLY A 407 -23.53 -11.52 3.70
C GLY A 407 -24.29 -12.11 4.89
N HIS A 408 -23.99 -11.64 6.11
CA HIS A 408 -24.73 -12.03 7.30
C HIS A 408 -26.23 -11.73 7.18
N ASN A 409 -26.60 -10.55 6.68
CA ASN A 409 -28.02 -10.19 6.46
C ASN A 409 -28.69 -11.10 5.42
N LEU A 410 -28.01 -11.43 4.35
CA LEU A 410 -28.54 -12.30 3.31
C LEU A 410 -28.70 -13.75 3.78
N SER A 411 -27.92 -14.21 4.77
CA SER A 411 -28.01 -15.57 5.32
C SER A 411 -29.37 -15.85 5.96
N VAL A 412 -30.05 -14.82 6.51
CA VAL A 412 -31.39 -14.96 7.10
C VAL A 412 -32.44 -15.41 6.08
N LEU A 413 -32.24 -15.07 4.80
CA LEU A 413 -33.17 -15.47 3.74
C LEU A 413 -33.09 -16.97 3.40
N MET A 414 -32.01 -17.65 3.82
CA MET A 414 -31.75 -19.04 3.48
C MET A 414 -31.23 -19.83 4.71
N PRO A 415 -32.09 -20.12 5.70
CA PRO A 415 -31.68 -20.74 6.97
C PRO A 415 -31.09 -22.16 6.83
N GLY A 416 -31.22 -22.79 5.64
CA GLY A 416 -30.64 -24.11 5.34
C GLY A 416 -29.18 -24.07 4.89
N VAL A 417 -28.58 -22.89 4.73
CA VAL A 417 -27.18 -22.71 4.28
C VAL A 417 -26.35 -22.10 5.40
N ASP A 418 -25.12 -22.55 5.54
CA ASP A 418 -24.19 -22.04 6.58
C ASP A 418 -24.03 -20.50 6.47
N PRO A 419 -24.39 -19.73 7.51
CA PRO A 419 -24.25 -18.27 7.51
C PRO A 419 -22.83 -17.79 7.23
N ARG A 420 -21.81 -18.56 7.62
CA ARG A 420 -20.39 -18.22 7.38
C ARG A 420 -20.05 -18.22 5.88
N ALA A 421 -20.68 -19.12 5.10
CA ALA A 421 -20.53 -19.11 3.66
C ALA A 421 -21.07 -17.81 3.05
N PHE A 422 -22.26 -17.33 3.49
CA PHE A 422 -22.79 -16.04 3.07
C PHE A 422 -21.90 -14.87 3.45
N VAL A 423 -21.31 -14.89 4.66
CA VAL A 423 -20.36 -13.87 5.10
C VAL A 423 -19.17 -13.80 4.17
N LEU A 424 -18.55 -14.94 3.82
CA LEU A 424 -17.42 -14.99 2.90
C LEU A 424 -17.78 -14.55 1.48
N LEU A 425 -18.92 -15.03 0.96
CA LEU A 425 -19.42 -14.60 -0.36
C LEU A 425 -19.73 -13.11 -0.39
N GLY A 426 -20.30 -12.57 0.67
CA GLY A 426 -20.59 -11.14 0.82
C GLY A 426 -19.30 -10.29 0.86
N MET A 427 -18.28 -10.75 1.61
CA MET A 427 -16.98 -10.08 1.71
C MET A 427 -16.31 -9.94 0.34
N CYS A 428 -16.17 -11.03 -0.38
CA CYS A 428 -15.52 -11.02 -1.69
C CYS A 428 -16.36 -10.30 -2.75
N ALA A 429 -17.69 -10.43 -2.72
CA ALA A 429 -18.60 -9.76 -3.65
C ALA A 429 -18.59 -8.23 -3.49
N TYR A 430 -18.65 -7.74 -2.24
CA TYR A 430 -18.65 -6.30 -2.00
C TYR A 430 -17.28 -5.68 -2.33
N LEU A 431 -16.17 -6.33 -1.93
CA LEU A 431 -14.84 -5.87 -2.31
C LEU A 431 -14.67 -5.80 -3.83
N THR A 432 -15.15 -6.84 -4.55
CA THR A 432 -15.18 -6.83 -6.03
C THR A 432 -16.08 -5.71 -6.57
N GLY A 433 -17.24 -5.52 -5.96
CA GLY A 433 -18.16 -4.44 -6.36
C GLY A 433 -17.52 -3.05 -6.27
N VAL A 434 -16.69 -2.83 -5.25
CA VAL A 434 -15.96 -1.57 -5.03
C VAL A 434 -14.76 -1.44 -5.97
N THR A 435 -13.89 -2.45 -5.99
CA THR A 435 -12.59 -2.37 -6.69
C THR A 435 -12.69 -2.76 -8.16
N GLN A 436 -13.64 -3.62 -8.51
CA GLN A 436 -13.77 -4.30 -9.80
C GLN A 436 -12.58 -5.21 -10.16
N ALA A 437 -11.88 -5.72 -9.14
CA ALA A 437 -10.77 -6.66 -9.23
C ALA A 437 -11.22 -8.05 -8.69
N PRO A 438 -11.87 -8.89 -9.50
CA PRO A 438 -12.44 -10.15 -9.05
C PRO A 438 -11.40 -11.16 -8.59
N LEU A 439 -10.28 -11.32 -9.30
CA LEU A 439 -9.25 -12.28 -8.91
C LEU A 439 -8.59 -11.87 -7.59
N THR A 440 -8.27 -10.60 -7.44
CA THR A 440 -7.72 -10.05 -6.19
C THR A 440 -8.66 -10.28 -5.02
N SER A 441 -9.95 -9.97 -5.20
CA SER A 441 -10.96 -10.14 -4.14
C SER A 441 -11.15 -11.60 -3.75
N ALA A 442 -11.15 -12.52 -4.73
CA ALA A 442 -11.25 -13.94 -4.48
C ALA A 442 -10.03 -14.48 -3.72
N VAL A 443 -8.82 -14.18 -4.20
CA VAL A 443 -7.58 -14.69 -3.59
C VAL A 443 -7.36 -14.09 -2.20
N ILE A 444 -7.61 -12.80 -2.01
CA ILE A 444 -7.54 -12.17 -0.69
C ILE A 444 -8.50 -12.87 0.28
N SER A 445 -9.76 -13.05 -0.10
CA SER A 445 -10.75 -13.67 0.78
C SER A 445 -10.37 -15.11 1.14
N LEU A 446 -9.84 -15.88 0.19
CA LEU A 446 -9.38 -17.26 0.40
C LEU A 446 -8.17 -17.32 1.35
N GLU A 447 -7.14 -16.49 1.14
CA GLU A 447 -5.95 -16.48 1.99
C GLU A 447 -6.26 -15.95 3.41
N LEU A 448 -7.17 -14.97 3.54
CA LEU A 448 -7.54 -14.41 4.85
C LEU A 448 -8.35 -15.36 5.72
N THR A 449 -9.01 -16.37 5.14
CA THR A 449 -9.96 -17.26 5.83
C THR A 449 -9.60 -18.74 5.71
N ASP A 450 -8.55 -19.06 4.95
CA ASP A 450 -8.10 -20.44 4.66
C ASP A 450 -9.27 -21.39 4.25
N SER A 451 -10.18 -20.87 3.40
CA SER A 451 -11.44 -21.53 3.04
C SER A 451 -11.40 -22.10 1.62
N GLY A 452 -10.49 -23.06 1.36
CA GLY A 452 -10.31 -23.67 0.04
C GLY A 452 -11.56 -24.35 -0.54
N ASP A 453 -12.44 -24.87 0.31
CA ASP A 453 -13.69 -25.53 -0.09
C ASP A 453 -14.68 -24.58 -0.83
N LEU A 454 -14.56 -23.27 -0.60
CA LEU A 454 -15.40 -22.26 -1.22
C LEU A 454 -14.77 -21.60 -2.47
N LEU A 455 -13.66 -22.11 -3.00
CA LEU A 455 -12.96 -21.51 -4.14
C LEU A 455 -13.88 -21.26 -5.33
N LEU A 456 -14.61 -22.27 -5.81
CA LEU A 456 -15.52 -22.14 -6.95
C LEU A 456 -16.73 -21.22 -6.66
N PRO A 457 -17.44 -21.35 -5.52
CA PRO A 457 -18.45 -20.40 -5.09
C PRO A 457 -17.96 -18.95 -5.06
N ILE A 458 -16.80 -18.70 -4.48
CA ILE A 458 -16.20 -17.34 -4.41
C ILE A 458 -15.92 -16.82 -5.83
N LEU A 459 -15.28 -17.62 -6.70
CA LEU A 459 -14.99 -17.20 -8.09
C LEU A 459 -16.28 -16.86 -8.86
N ALA A 460 -17.33 -17.67 -8.73
CA ALA A 460 -18.61 -17.38 -9.37
C ALA A 460 -19.24 -16.08 -8.83
N THR A 461 -19.21 -15.89 -7.50
CA THR A 461 -19.78 -14.73 -6.84
C THR A 461 -19.06 -13.42 -7.25
N VAL A 462 -17.73 -13.42 -7.30
CA VAL A 462 -16.97 -12.21 -7.69
C VAL A 462 -17.17 -11.86 -9.16
N LEU A 463 -17.34 -12.84 -10.05
CA LEU A 463 -17.65 -12.58 -11.46
C LEU A 463 -19.02 -11.92 -11.63
N ILE A 464 -20.04 -12.41 -10.92
CA ILE A 464 -21.38 -11.80 -10.89
C ILE A 464 -21.28 -10.37 -10.33
N ALA A 465 -20.62 -10.20 -9.17
CA ALA A 465 -20.45 -8.89 -8.55
C ALA A 465 -19.73 -7.89 -9.46
N ARG A 466 -18.69 -8.34 -10.17
CA ARG A 466 -17.98 -7.52 -11.18
C ARG A 466 -18.93 -7.08 -12.31
N GLY A 467 -19.72 -8.01 -12.84
CA GLY A 467 -20.68 -7.72 -13.90
C GLY A 467 -21.72 -6.67 -13.46
N VAL A 468 -22.34 -6.91 -12.29
CA VAL A 468 -23.35 -6.00 -11.72
C VAL A 468 -22.78 -4.63 -11.39
N SER A 469 -21.61 -4.58 -10.74
CA SER A 469 -20.92 -3.32 -10.43
C SER A 469 -20.58 -2.54 -11.70
N GLY A 470 -20.14 -3.20 -12.77
CA GLY A 470 -19.81 -2.58 -14.05
C GLY A 470 -20.99 -1.88 -14.74
N LEU A 471 -22.23 -2.33 -14.47
CA LEU A 471 -23.46 -1.67 -14.96
C LEU A 471 -23.70 -0.33 -14.24
N VAL A 472 -23.31 -0.21 -12.97
CA VAL A 472 -23.52 0.98 -12.12
C VAL A 472 -22.35 1.95 -12.19
N CYS A 473 -21.14 1.43 -12.16
CA CYS A 473 -19.89 2.18 -12.21
C CYS A 473 -18.97 1.56 -13.27
N ARG A 474 -18.76 2.26 -14.38
CA ARG A 474 -17.97 1.70 -15.52
C ARG A 474 -16.47 1.67 -15.25
N VAL A 475 -15.97 2.53 -14.36
CA VAL A 475 -14.54 2.69 -14.09
C VAL A 475 -14.22 2.11 -12.72
N PRO A 476 -13.19 1.24 -12.58
CA PRO A 476 -12.70 0.77 -11.29
C PRO A 476 -12.29 1.94 -10.39
N ILE A 477 -12.60 1.86 -9.10
CA ILE A 477 -12.47 2.99 -8.17
C ILE A 477 -11.04 3.55 -8.12
N TYR A 478 -10.02 2.70 -7.99
CA TYR A 478 -8.64 3.17 -7.88
C TYR A 478 -8.10 3.73 -9.19
N ARG A 479 -8.54 3.15 -10.32
CA ARG A 479 -8.20 3.64 -11.65
C ARG A 479 -8.81 5.02 -11.91
N GLY A 480 -10.10 5.19 -11.65
CA GLY A 480 -10.77 6.47 -11.81
C GLY A 480 -10.21 7.55 -10.90
N LEU A 481 -9.85 7.21 -9.65
CA LEU A 481 -9.17 8.15 -8.75
C LEU A 481 -7.75 8.49 -9.24
N ALA A 482 -7.03 7.55 -9.85
CA ALA A 482 -5.71 7.80 -10.43
C ALA A 482 -5.80 8.71 -11.66
N GLU A 483 -6.79 8.53 -12.51
CA GLU A 483 -7.05 9.39 -13.67
C GLU A 483 -7.30 10.84 -13.24
N LEU A 484 -8.13 11.06 -12.20
CA LEU A 484 -8.36 12.40 -11.64
C LEU A 484 -7.10 13.05 -11.06
N LEU A 485 -6.11 12.26 -10.61
CA LEU A 485 -4.80 12.78 -10.17
C LEU A 485 -3.87 13.13 -11.34
N MET A 486 -4.09 12.53 -12.51
CA MET A 486 -3.27 12.73 -13.71
C MET A 486 -3.79 13.83 -14.63
N GLU A 487 -5.07 14.17 -14.52
CA GLU A 487 -5.67 15.26 -15.30
C GLU A 487 -4.94 16.59 -14.98
N PRO A 488 -4.50 17.33 -15.98
CA PRO A 488 -3.96 18.67 -15.75
C PRO A 488 -5.10 19.55 -15.21
N LYS A 489 -4.84 20.24 -14.09
CA LYS A 489 -5.77 21.28 -13.64
C LYS A 489 -6.00 22.26 -14.77
N THR A 490 -7.25 22.52 -15.11
CA THR A 490 -7.60 23.53 -16.13
C THR A 490 -7.10 24.90 -15.67
N ALA A 491 -6.79 25.80 -16.63
CA ALA A 491 -6.29 27.14 -16.32
C ALA A 491 -7.22 27.92 -15.35
N GLU A 492 -8.52 27.62 -15.35
CA GLU A 492 -9.52 28.16 -14.41
C GLU A 492 -9.28 27.68 -12.96
N ASP A 493 -8.88 26.40 -12.75
CA ASP A 493 -8.57 25.88 -11.41
C ASP A 493 -7.31 26.53 -10.80
N VAL A 494 -6.34 26.86 -11.64
CA VAL A 494 -5.09 27.54 -11.22
C VAL A 494 -5.34 29.01 -10.86
N ALA A 495 -6.26 29.66 -11.55
CA ALA A 495 -6.61 31.05 -11.28
C ALA A 495 -7.34 31.25 -9.93
N VAL A 496 -8.07 30.22 -9.46
CA VAL A 496 -8.76 30.25 -8.16
C VAL A 496 -7.80 29.98 -6.98
N GLU A 497 -6.71 29.24 -7.19
CA GLU A 497 -5.69 28.96 -6.15
C GLU A 497 -4.62 30.08 -6.01
N ALA A 498 -4.53 31.02 -6.93
CA ALA A 498 -3.58 32.13 -6.81
C ALA A 498 -4.02 33.08 -5.69
N PRO A 499 -3.17 33.35 -4.67
CA PRO A 499 -3.49 34.33 -3.67
C PRO A 499 -3.67 35.68 -4.36
N ALA A 500 -4.78 36.35 -4.08
CA ALA A 500 -5.04 37.71 -4.58
C ALA A 500 -3.87 38.62 -4.22
N VAL A 501 -3.01 38.88 -5.18
CA VAL A 501 -1.95 39.89 -5.04
C VAL A 501 -2.66 41.21 -4.84
N ARG A 502 -2.72 41.69 -3.61
CA ARG A 502 -3.13 43.07 -3.30
C ARG A 502 -2.17 44.01 -4.02
N THR A 503 -2.58 44.47 -5.20
CA THR A 503 -1.96 45.65 -5.82
C THR A 503 -2.24 46.82 -4.93
N SER A 504 -1.26 47.21 -4.10
CA SER A 504 -1.23 48.51 -3.47
C SER A 504 -1.11 49.54 -4.59
N ARG A 505 -2.23 50.17 -4.97
CA ARG A 505 -2.22 51.39 -5.73
C ARG A 505 -1.52 52.46 -4.86
N THR A 506 -0.27 52.73 -5.15
CA THR A 506 0.38 53.98 -4.78
C THR A 506 -0.41 55.10 -5.43
N ARG A 507 -1.11 55.89 -4.60
CA ARG A 507 -1.58 57.21 -5.01
C ARG A 507 -0.34 58.08 -5.21
N GLU A 508 0.02 58.34 -6.45
CA GLU A 508 0.83 59.50 -6.78
C GLU A 508 -0.07 60.74 -6.63
N ASN A 509 0.23 61.51 -5.58
CA ASN A 509 -0.18 62.88 -5.48
C ASN A 509 0.67 63.67 -6.48
N GLY A 510 0.04 64.19 -7.53
CA GLY A 510 0.59 65.25 -8.35
C GLY A 510 0.16 66.59 -7.73
N ASP A 511 1.11 67.27 -7.14
CA ASP A 511 1.06 68.74 -6.99
C ASP A 511 1.86 69.36 -8.13
N ASP A 512 1.25 70.35 -8.76
CA ASP A 512 1.59 71.47 -9.66
C ASP A 512 1.10 71.35 -11.07
#